data_fd551394af6a68a4c3ce82e84d68d48c
#
_entry.id   fd551394af6a68a4c3ce82e84d68d48c
#
_cell.length_a   1.000
_cell.length_b   1.000
_cell.length_c   1.000
_cell.angle_alpha   90.00
_cell.angle_beta   90.00
_cell.angle_gamma   90.00
#
_symmetry.space_group_name_H-M   'P 1'
#
loop_
_entity.id
_entity.type
_entity.pdbx_description
1 polymer ?
#
loop_
_entity_poly.entity_id
_entity_poly.type
_entity_poly.pdbx_seq_one_letter_code
_entity_poly.pdbx_strand_id
1 'polypeptide(L)'
;VQLMNDKLGVFRHQKIGAQYAYKPQLLGGTLSLGVQVSLLMESLDGTQLDAGQGNDPALPTTQVTGNGVDFALGAYYMRGNLYVGLSAQHLTSPVITLGDKYELPISPTYYLTGGYNIKLRNPFVTIKPSALLRTDGSSYRADVTTRVVYTHEKRVLYAGLGYSPTISVTGMIGGSFHGIIIGYSYEMYTSAIK
;
A
#
# COMPACT_ATOMS: atom_id res chain seq x y z
N VAL A 1 -2.38 -15.58 3.69
CA VAL A 1 -1.97 -15.69 2.27
C VAL A 1 -2.45 -14.45 1.55
N GLN A 2 -1.64 -13.91 0.67
CA GLN A 2 -1.94 -12.75 -0.18
C GLN A 2 -1.77 -13.17 -1.64
N LEU A 3 -2.75 -12.81 -2.46
CA LEU A 3 -2.70 -12.95 -3.90
C LEU A 3 -2.95 -11.56 -4.50
N MET A 4 -2.12 -11.15 -5.43
CA MET A 4 -2.28 -9.91 -6.18
C MET A 4 -2.04 -10.19 -7.66
N ASN A 5 -2.87 -9.63 -8.51
CA ASN A 5 -2.69 -9.63 -9.96
C ASN A 5 -3.11 -8.26 -10.47
N ASP A 6 -2.17 -7.52 -10.99
CA ASP A 6 -2.36 -6.18 -11.53
C ASP A 6 -1.86 -6.11 -12.96
N LYS A 7 -2.57 -5.36 -13.81
CA LYS A 7 -2.19 -5.13 -15.20
C LYS A 7 -2.22 -3.65 -15.49
N LEU A 8 -1.06 -3.10 -15.81
CA LEU A 8 -0.88 -1.70 -16.18
C LEU A 8 -0.30 -1.60 -17.60
N GLY A 9 -1.16 -1.34 -18.56
CA GLY A 9 -0.76 -1.35 -19.96
C GLY A 9 -0.21 -2.71 -20.39
N VAL A 10 1.04 -2.73 -20.84
CA VAL A 10 1.76 -3.94 -21.28
C VAL A 10 2.43 -4.70 -20.14
N PHE A 11 2.47 -4.14 -18.94
CA PHE A 11 3.03 -4.78 -17.73
C PHE A 11 1.95 -5.55 -16.96
N ARG A 12 2.32 -6.73 -16.47
CA ARG A 12 1.54 -7.52 -15.52
C ARG A 12 2.37 -7.84 -14.32
N HIS A 13 1.87 -7.46 -13.15
CA HIS A 13 2.47 -7.71 -11.85
C HIS A 13 1.64 -8.74 -11.10
N GLN A 14 2.26 -9.85 -10.72
CA GLN A 14 1.61 -10.87 -9.90
C GLN A 14 2.44 -11.11 -8.64
N LYS A 15 1.77 -11.23 -7.51
CA LYS A 15 2.41 -11.49 -6.21
C LYS A 15 1.64 -12.57 -5.47
N ILE A 16 2.36 -13.59 -5.04
CA ILE A 16 1.86 -14.63 -4.14
C ILE A 16 2.69 -14.54 -2.87
N GLY A 17 2.05 -14.36 -1.71
CA GLY A 17 2.75 -14.18 -0.45
C GLY A 17 2.12 -14.93 0.71
N ALA A 18 2.95 -15.40 1.61
CA ALA A 18 2.59 -15.90 2.92
C ALA A 18 3.08 -14.93 3.99
N GLN A 19 2.25 -14.70 5.00
CA GLN A 19 2.58 -13.79 6.09
C GLN A 19 2.24 -14.42 7.44
N TYR A 20 3.05 -14.09 8.44
CA TYR A 20 2.85 -14.49 9.82
C TYR A 20 2.99 -13.28 10.74
N ALA A 21 2.15 -13.20 11.77
CA ALA A 21 2.21 -12.14 12.76
C ALA A 21 2.16 -12.72 14.19
N TYR A 22 3.09 -12.28 15.02
CA TYR A 22 3.15 -12.55 16.45
C TYR A 22 2.74 -11.31 17.23
N LYS A 23 1.84 -11.45 18.21
CA LYS A 23 1.21 -10.32 18.92
C LYS A 23 1.39 -10.42 20.45
N PRO A 24 2.59 -10.14 20.99
CA PRO A 24 2.79 -10.08 22.44
C PRO A 24 2.19 -8.82 23.07
N GLN A 25 1.83 -8.94 24.33
CA GLN A 25 1.52 -7.79 25.18
C GLN A 25 2.83 -7.18 25.72
N LEU A 26 3.03 -5.90 25.49
CA LEU A 26 4.25 -5.20 25.89
C LEU A 26 3.91 -3.79 26.39
N LEU A 27 4.47 -3.38 27.54
CA LEU A 27 4.34 -2.03 28.12
C LEU A 27 2.89 -1.52 28.19
N GLY A 28 1.94 -2.41 28.51
CA GLY A 28 0.52 -2.09 28.63
C GLY A 28 -0.19 -1.84 27.29
N GLY A 29 0.41 -2.27 26.20
CA GLY A 29 -0.16 -2.26 24.84
C GLY A 29 0.07 -3.59 24.14
N THR A 30 -0.39 -3.68 22.90
CA THR A 30 -0.19 -4.83 22.03
C THR A 30 0.84 -4.47 20.96
N LEU A 31 1.97 -5.20 20.96
CA LEU A 31 2.95 -5.15 19.89
C LEU A 31 2.61 -6.25 18.89
N SER A 32 2.55 -5.92 17.60
CA SER A 32 2.37 -6.90 16.52
C SER A 32 3.62 -6.88 15.67
N LEU A 33 4.31 -8.02 15.56
CA LEU A 33 5.48 -8.20 14.71
C LEU A 33 5.08 -9.08 13.54
N GLY A 34 5.30 -8.61 12.32
CA GLY A 34 4.89 -9.30 11.10
C GLY A 34 6.09 -9.57 10.19
N VAL A 35 6.06 -10.73 9.58
CA VAL A 35 6.99 -11.13 8.51
C VAL A 35 6.20 -11.62 7.32
N GLN A 36 6.68 -11.32 6.11
CA GLN A 36 6.07 -11.78 4.86
C GLN A 36 7.18 -12.27 3.93
N VAL A 37 6.90 -13.38 3.26
CA VAL A 37 7.66 -13.90 2.14
C VAL A 37 6.76 -13.93 0.93
N SER A 38 7.24 -13.44 -0.20
CA SER A 38 6.46 -13.34 -1.43
C SER A 38 7.27 -13.80 -2.63
N LEU A 39 6.57 -14.38 -3.60
CA LEU A 39 7.04 -14.61 -4.95
C LEU A 39 6.44 -13.50 -5.83
N LEU A 40 7.29 -12.74 -6.48
CA LEU A 40 6.94 -11.72 -7.46
C LEU A 40 7.11 -12.34 -8.84
N MET A 41 6.12 -12.13 -9.70
CA MET A 41 6.14 -12.56 -11.09
C MET A 41 5.78 -11.35 -11.95
N GLU A 42 6.74 -10.92 -12.75
CA GLU A 42 6.62 -9.77 -13.63
C GLU A 42 6.56 -10.24 -15.09
N SER A 43 5.73 -9.61 -15.86
CA SER A 43 5.58 -9.93 -17.28
C SER A 43 5.40 -8.65 -18.10
N LEU A 44 6.13 -8.57 -19.21
CA LEU A 44 6.05 -7.51 -20.19
C LEU A 44 5.59 -8.12 -21.52
N ASP A 45 4.45 -7.65 -22.01
CA ASP A 45 3.90 -8.08 -23.31
C ASP A 45 4.48 -7.21 -24.43
N GLY A 46 5.56 -7.68 -25.03
CA GLY A 46 6.24 -7.01 -26.13
C GLY A 46 5.44 -6.99 -27.44
N THR A 47 4.40 -7.84 -27.57
CA THR A 47 3.59 -7.89 -28.81
C THR A 47 2.69 -6.66 -28.97
N GLN A 48 2.44 -5.94 -27.87
CA GLN A 48 1.60 -4.74 -27.84
C GLN A 48 2.44 -3.45 -27.86
N LEU A 49 3.76 -3.55 -27.95
CA LEU A 49 4.64 -2.39 -28.08
C LEU A 49 4.68 -1.95 -29.55
N ASP A 50 4.22 -0.72 -29.81
CA ASP A 50 4.38 -0.09 -31.12
C ASP A 50 5.75 0.57 -31.16
N ALA A 51 6.70 -0.11 -31.74
CA ALA A 51 8.11 0.33 -31.80
C ALA A 51 8.35 1.40 -32.89
N GLY A 52 7.32 1.98 -33.52
CA GLY A 52 7.46 3.07 -34.53
C GLY A 52 8.52 2.85 -35.62
N GLN A 53 9.53 2.08 -35.32
CA GLN A 53 10.52 1.48 -36.25
C GLN A 53 10.52 -0.02 -35.99
N GLY A 54 9.96 -0.80 -36.88
CA GLY A 54 9.79 -2.24 -36.73
C GLY A 54 11.13 -2.98 -36.76
N ASN A 55 11.83 -3.01 -35.69
CA ASN A 55 12.92 -3.90 -35.30
C ASN A 55 13.91 -3.21 -34.32
N ASP A 56 13.41 -2.51 -33.32
CA ASP A 56 14.29 -2.00 -32.28
C ASP A 56 14.79 -3.19 -31.41
N PRO A 57 16.11 -3.53 -31.45
CA PRO A 57 16.64 -4.63 -30.65
C PRO A 57 16.57 -4.34 -29.12
N ALA A 58 16.22 -3.13 -28.71
CA ALA A 58 16.02 -2.72 -27.35
C ALA A 58 14.61 -3.03 -26.82
N LEU A 59 13.65 -3.47 -27.66
CA LEU A 59 12.30 -3.81 -27.24
C LEU A 59 12.00 -5.29 -27.48
N PRO A 60 11.37 -5.99 -26.52
CA PRO A 60 10.96 -7.37 -26.72
C PRO A 60 9.82 -7.42 -27.74
N THR A 61 9.90 -8.34 -28.70
CA THR A 61 8.85 -8.59 -29.69
C THR A 61 7.87 -9.68 -29.25
N THR A 62 8.17 -10.35 -28.14
CA THR A 62 7.36 -11.41 -27.52
C THR A 62 7.08 -11.07 -26.06
N GLN A 63 6.21 -11.85 -25.44
CA GLN A 63 6.01 -11.75 -24.00
C GLN A 63 7.24 -12.27 -23.26
N VAL A 64 7.82 -11.44 -22.39
CA VAL A 64 8.93 -11.81 -21.50
C VAL A 64 8.44 -11.83 -20.06
N THR A 65 8.94 -12.78 -19.28
CA THR A 65 8.56 -12.96 -17.87
C THR A 65 9.80 -13.11 -17.01
N GLY A 66 9.68 -12.69 -15.77
CA GLY A 66 10.70 -12.88 -14.75
C GLY A 66 10.07 -13.11 -13.38
N ASN A 67 10.81 -13.67 -12.45
CA ASN A 67 10.36 -13.88 -11.10
C ASN A 67 11.46 -13.51 -10.09
N GLY A 68 11.03 -13.24 -8.85
CA GLY A 68 11.91 -12.93 -7.74
C GLY A 68 11.27 -13.24 -6.41
N VAL A 69 12.08 -13.55 -5.41
CA VAL A 69 11.63 -13.74 -4.03
C VAL A 69 11.82 -12.42 -3.28
N ASP A 70 10.81 -12.05 -2.51
CA ASP A 70 10.78 -10.79 -1.76
C ASP A 70 10.40 -11.04 -0.31
N PHE A 71 11.00 -10.23 0.58
CA PHE A 71 10.73 -10.23 2.01
C PHE A 71 10.22 -8.86 2.47
N ALA A 72 9.29 -8.90 3.42
CA ALA A 72 8.80 -7.72 4.12
C ALA A 72 8.72 -7.97 5.62
N LEU A 73 8.98 -6.92 6.40
CA LEU A 73 8.89 -6.90 7.85
C LEU A 73 7.98 -5.77 8.29
N GLY A 74 7.31 -5.95 9.42
CA GLY A 74 6.50 -4.92 10.02
C GLY A 74 6.42 -5.04 11.54
N ALA A 75 6.30 -3.90 12.19
CA ALA A 75 6.00 -3.77 13.60
C ALA A 75 4.86 -2.78 13.79
N TYR A 76 3.90 -3.12 14.61
CA TYR A 76 2.76 -2.26 14.92
C TYR A 76 2.49 -2.31 16.42
N TYR A 77 2.48 -1.15 17.07
CA TYR A 77 2.22 -1.03 18.49
C TYR A 77 0.95 -0.23 18.71
N MET A 78 0.08 -0.76 19.56
CA MET A 78 -1.17 -0.11 19.95
C MET A 78 -1.30 -0.09 21.47
N ARG A 79 -1.54 1.10 22.02
CA ARG A 79 -1.82 1.30 23.45
C ARG A 79 -2.98 2.27 23.62
N GLY A 80 -4.09 1.77 24.15
CA GLY A 80 -5.30 2.59 24.29
C GLY A 80 -5.79 3.12 22.93
N ASN A 81 -5.75 4.43 22.78
CA ASN A 81 -6.20 5.11 21.57
C ASN A 81 -5.07 5.45 20.59
N LEU A 82 -3.82 5.30 21.00
CA LEU A 82 -2.63 5.57 20.19
C LEU A 82 -2.18 4.32 19.46
N TYR A 83 -1.77 4.48 18.20
CA TYR A 83 -1.04 3.44 17.47
C TYR A 83 0.11 4.04 16.65
N VAL A 84 1.16 3.25 16.49
CA VAL A 84 2.31 3.53 15.64
C VAL A 84 2.68 2.25 14.90
N GLY A 85 3.02 2.35 13.63
CA GLY A 85 3.45 1.22 12.81
C GLY A 85 4.66 1.57 11.98
N LEU A 86 5.55 0.60 11.82
CA LEU A 86 6.70 0.63 10.94
C LEU A 86 6.63 -0.58 10.02
N SER A 87 6.92 -0.41 8.74
CA SER A 87 7.10 -1.56 7.86
C SER A 87 8.13 -1.26 6.77
N ALA A 88 8.78 -2.33 6.33
CA ALA A 88 9.72 -2.31 5.22
C ALA A 88 9.33 -3.42 4.24
N GLN A 89 9.17 -3.06 2.98
CA GLN A 89 8.85 -3.98 1.88
C GLN A 89 10.02 -4.02 0.91
N HIS A 90 10.09 -5.08 0.11
CA HIS A 90 11.14 -5.30 -0.89
C HIS A 90 12.56 -5.28 -0.29
N LEU A 91 12.71 -5.91 0.89
CA LEU A 91 13.98 -5.92 1.64
C LEU A 91 15.11 -6.67 0.92
N THR A 92 14.76 -7.60 0.05
CA THR A 92 15.74 -8.30 -0.80
C THR A 92 16.20 -7.47 -1.98
N SER A 93 15.53 -6.32 -2.25
CA SER A 93 15.78 -5.50 -3.44
C SER A 93 15.90 -6.35 -4.70
N PRO A 94 14.90 -7.19 -5.00
CA PRO A 94 15.07 -8.16 -6.06
C PRO A 94 15.22 -7.45 -7.41
N VAL A 95 16.23 -7.88 -8.17
CA VAL A 95 16.37 -7.54 -9.58
C VAL A 95 15.68 -8.63 -10.36
N ILE A 96 14.57 -8.32 -11.00
CA ILE A 96 13.81 -9.29 -11.80
C ILE A 96 14.25 -9.17 -13.25
N THR A 97 14.91 -10.22 -13.74
CA THR A 97 15.32 -10.30 -15.14
C THR A 97 14.15 -10.77 -15.99
N LEU A 98 13.71 -9.93 -16.90
CA LEU A 98 12.65 -10.20 -17.87
C LEU A 98 13.28 -10.68 -19.18
N GLY A 99 13.09 -11.97 -19.50
CA GLY A 99 13.83 -12.61 -20.58
C GLY A 99 15.34 -12.60 -20.32
N ASP A 100 16.13 -12.34 -21.36
CA ASP A 100 17.60 -12.42 -21.29
C ASP A 100 18.30 -11.06 -21.09
N LYS A 101 17.57 -9.95 -21.16
CA LYS A 101 18.18 -8.62 -21.32
C LYS A 101 17.64 -7.53 -20.40
N TYR A 102 16.41 -7.65 -19.90
CA TYR A 102 15.77 -6.56 -19.18
C TYR A 102 15.80 -6.80 -17.68
N GLU A 103 16.41 -5.91 -16.97
CA GLU A 103 16.47 -5.95 -15.51
C GLU A 103 15.50 -4.93 -14.93
N LEU A 104 14.61 -5.40 -14.06
CA LEU A 104 13.68 -4.58 -13.27
C LEU A 104 14.14 -4.59 -11.82
N PRO A 105 14.91 -3.58 -11.38
CA PRO A 105 15.28 -3.45 -9.98
C PRO A 105 14.08 -2.94 -9.17
N ILE A 106 13.75 -3.61 -8.07
CA ILE A 106 12.70 -3.21 -7.15
C ILE A 106 13.36 -2.66 -5.89
N SER A 107 13.21 -1.36 -5.65
CA SER A 107 13.80 -0.69 -4.49
C SER A 107 13.02 -1.00 -3.20
N PRO A 108 13.72 -1.11 -2.05
CA PRO A 108 13.06 -1.25 -0.77
C PRO A 108 12.21 -0.02 -0.47
N THR A 109 11.06 -0.24 0.15
CA THR A 109 10.15 0.84 0.53
C THR A 109 9.84 0.75 2.02
N TYR A 110 10.00 1.87 2.70
CA TYR A 110 9.80 2.02 4.13
C TYR A 110 8.57 2.85 4.42
N TYR A 111 7.81 2.43 5.43
CA TYR A 111 6.59 3.09 5.86
C TYR A 111 6.64 3.35 7.36
N LEU A 112 6.25 4.55 7.76
CA LEU A 112 5.95 4.91 9.14
C LEU A 112 4.52 5.42 9.19
N THR A 113 3.70 4.83 10.03
CA THR A 113 2.32 5.29 10.25
C THR A 113 2.06 5.53 11.72
N GLY A 114 1.16 6.44 12.01
CA GLY A 114 0.70 6.69 13.36
C GLY A 114 -0.65 7.38 13.37
N GLY A 115 -1.36 7.22 14.46
CA GLY A 115 -2.66 7.87 14.62
C GLY A 115 -3.21 7.74 16.02
N TYR A 116 -4.29 8.48 16.25
CA TYR A 116 -4.95 8.55 17.54
C TYR A 116 -6.47 8.50 17.38
N ASN A 117 -7.16 7.73 18.23
CA ASN A 117 -8.60 7.63 18.24
C ASN A 117 -9.20 8.56 19.28
N ILE A 118 -9.68 9.74 18.88
CA ILE A 118 -10.28 10.73 19.78
C ILE A 118 -11.75 10.38 19.97
N LYS A 119 -12.11 9.85 21.14
CA LYS A 119 -13.50 9.63 21.51
C LYS A 119 -14.11 10.94 21.96
N LEU A 120 -15.20 11.34 21.32
CA LEU A 120 -15.94 12.55 21.67
C LEU A 120 -16.87 12.31 22.88
N ARG A 121 -17.47 13.38 23.37
CA ARG A 121 -18.50 13.34 24.41
C ARG A 121 -19.74 12.52 23.98
N ASN A 122 -20.02 12.54 22.68
CA ASN A 122 -20.98 11.63 22.05
C ASN A 122 -20.31 10.26 21.87
N PRO A 123 -20.77 9.18 22.55
CA PRO A 123 -20.13 7.86 22.52
C PRO A 123 -20.17 7.21 21.12
N PHE A 124 -21.04 7.70 20.24
CA PHE A 124 -21.19 7.16 18.86
C PHE A 124 -20.18 7.76 17.89
N VAL A 125 -19.49 8.85 18.24
CA VAL A 125 -18.61 9.58 17.31
C VAL A 125 -17.17 9.51 17.77
N THR A 126 -16.29 9.08 16.86
CA THR A 126 -14.83 9.05 17.07
C THR A 126 -14.14 9.78 15.92
N ILE A 127 -13.22 10.69 16.24
CA ILE A 127 -12.34 11.31 15.25
C ILE A 127 -11.03 10.53 15.21
N LYS A 128 -10.58 10.18 14.03
CA LYS A 128 -9.38 9.35 13.82
C LYS A 128 -8.37 10.06 12.91
N PRO A 129 -7.59 11.02 13.46
CA PRO A 129 -6.43 11.55 12.76
C PRO A 129 -5.35 10.48 12.61
N SER A 130 -4.68 10.47 11.48
CA SER A 130 -3.57 9.58 11.17
C SER A 130 -2.60 10.23 10.20
N ALA A 131 -1.35 9.80 10.25
CA ALA A 131 -0.31 10.17 9.32
C ALA A 131 0.39 8.92 8.77
N LEU A 132 0.82 8.98 7.53
CA LEU A 132 1.62 7.97 6.87
C LEU A 132 2.79 8.66 6.17
N LEU A 133 3.99 8.18 6.43
CA LEU A 133 5.20 8.54 5.70
C LEU A 133 5.65 7.32 4.90
N ARG A 134 6.01 7.52 3.64
CA ARG A 134 6.57 6.51 2.76
C ARG A 134 7.83 7.02 2.10
N THR A 135 8.87 6.21 2.02
CA THR A 135 10.10 6.51 1.29
C THR A 135 10.71 5.25 0.69
N ASP A 136 11.36 5.41 -0.44
CA ASP A 136 12.21 4.41 -1.10
C ASP A 136 13.70 4.75 -0.98
N GLY A 137 14.04 5.75 -0.14
CA GLY A 137 15.39 6.27 0.02
C GLY A 137 15.72 7.44 -0.93
N SER A 138 15.04 7.56 -2.06
CA SER A 138 15.25 8.63 -3.05
C SER A 138 14.13 9.67 -3.02
N SER A 139 12.92 9.23 -2.81
CA SER A 139 11.71 10.05 -2.73
C SER A 139 10.95 9.79 -1.42
N TYR A 140 10.14 10.75 -1.02
CA TYR A 140 9.25 10.58 0.13
C TYR A 140 7.86 11.13 -0.16
N ARG A 141 6.86 10.49 0.42
CA ARG A 141 5.48 10.98 0.44
C ARG A 141 4.96 10.96 1.87
N ALA A 142 4.30 12.06 2.25
CA ALA A 142 3.60 12.17 3.52
C ALA A 142 2.10 12.34 3.25
N ASP A 143 1.30 11.58 3.95
CA ASP A 143 -0.17 11.64 3.88
C ASP A 143 -0.72 11.88 5.28
N VAL A 144 -1.52 12.92 5.46
CA VAL A 144 -2.26 13.19 6.70
C VAL A 144 -3.74 12.99 6.43
N THR A 145 -4.39 12.19 7.25
CA THR A 145 -5.80 11.85 7.06
C THR A 145 -6.57 12.03 8.35
N THR A 146 -7.77 12.56 8.25
CA THR A 146 -8.70 12.61 9.38
C THR A 146 -10.03 12.00 8.97
N ARG A 147 -10.52 11.04 9.76
CA ARG A 147 -11.82 10.41 9.57
C ARG A 147 -12.70 10.66 10.78
N VAL A 148 -13.94 11.03 10.52
CA VAL A 148 -15.02 11.04 11.51
C VAL A 148 -15.79 9.74 11.34
N VAL A 149 -15.88 8.95 12.40
CA VAL A 149 -16.52 7.63 12.40
C VAL A 149 -17.70 7.68 13.36
N TYR A 150 -18.89 7.38 12.85
CA TYR A 150 -20.11 7.18 13.62
C TYR A 150 -20.38 5.69 13.76
N THR A 151 -20.48 5.22 15.00
CA THR A 151 -20.74 3.80 15.31
C THR A 151 -21.98 3.70 16.19
N HIS A 152 -23.01 3.05 15.69
CA HIS A 152 -24.22 2.78 16.46
C HIS A 152 -24.65 1.33 16.23
N GLU A 153 -24.70 0.54 17.30
CA GLU A 153 -24.96 -0.89 17.25
C GLU A 153 -24.02 -1.62 16.27
N LYS A 154 -24.58 -2.25 15.21
CA LYS A 154 -23.82 -2.97 14.17
C LYS A 154 -23.55 -2.11 12.92
N ARG A 155 -23.91 -0.83 12.95
CA ARG A 155 -23.74 0.10 11.82
C ARG A 155 -22.56 1.00 12.06
N VAL A 156 -21.71 1.12 11.07
CA VAL A 156 -20.58 2.05 11.08
C VAL A 156 -20.69 2.92 9.84
N LEU A 157 -20.61 4.22 10.02
CA LEU A 157 -20.51 5.19 8.93
C LEU A 157 -19.24 5.99 9.15
N TYR A 158 -18.55 6.34 8.08
CA TYR A 158 -17.42 7.25 8.17
C TYR A 158 -17.35 8.19 6.99
N ALA A 159 -16.82 9.39 7.24
CA ALA A 159 -16.37 10.33 6.24
C ALA A 159 -14.99 10.86 6.63
N GLY A 160 -14.18 11.22 5.67
CA GLY A 160 -12.83 11.70 5.95
C GLY A 160 -12.23 12.49 4.83
N LEU A 161 -11.18 13.23 5.19
CA LEU A 161 -10.35 13.99 4.28
C LEU A 161 -8.88 13.59 4.48
N GLY A 162 -8.17 13.45 3.38
CA GLY A 162 -6.74 13.23 3.32
C GLY A 162 -6.05 14.38 2.60
N TYR A 163 -4.84 14.69 3.00
CA TYR A 163 -3.98 15.67 2.36
C TYR A 163 -2.57 15.11 2.23
N SER A 164 -2.09 15.08 1.00
CA SER A 164 -0.69 14.79 0.66
C SER A 164 -0.04 16.08 0.18
N PRO A 165 0.86 16.70 0.96
CA PRO A 165 1.49 17.96 0.59
C PRO A 165 2.08 17.91 -0.82
N THR A 166 1.77 18.93 -1.62
CA THR A 166 2.22 19.10 -3.03
C THR A 166 1.77 18.00 -4.01
N ILE A 167 0.96 17.03 -3.59
CA ILE A 167 0.53 15.90 -4.42
C ILE A 167 -0.97 15.92 -4.62
N SER A 168 -1.77 15.79 -3.55
CA SER A 168 -3.21 15.56 -3.70
C SER A 168 -4.03 15.87 -2.45
N VAL A 169 -5.34 15.99 -2.66
CA VAL A 169 -6.37 15.98 -1.62
C VAL A 169 -7.30 14.79 -1.88
N THR A 170 -7.63 14.05 -0.85
CA THR A 170 -8.49 12.86 -0.94
C THR A 170 -9.75 13.05 -0.11
N GLY A 171 -10.91 12.83 -0.70
CA GLY A 171 -12.18 12.67 0.00
C GLY A 171 -12.53 11.20 0.15
N MET A 172 -13.09 10.79 1.30
CA MET A 172 -13.51 9.42 1.52
C MET A 172 -14.81 9.33 2.30
N ILE A 173 -15.64 8.35 1.96
CA ILE A 173 -16.89 8.04 2.64
C ILE A 173 -17.11 6.52 2.61
N GLY A 174 -17.72 5.98 3.64
CA GLY A 174 -18.09 4.57 3.64
C GLY A 174 -18.84 4.15 4.89
N GLY A 175 -19.13 2.86 4.95
CA GLY A 175 -19.86 2.32 6.08
C GLY A 175 -19.93 0.81 6.08
N SER A 176 -20.44 0.26 7.17
CA SER A 176 -20.70 -1.15 7.36
C SER A 176 -22.18 -1.38 7.65
N PHE A 177 -22.82 -2.24 6.87
CA PHE A 177 -24.21 -2.64 7.00
C PHE A 177 -24.30 -4.15 6.94
N HIS A 178 -24.85 -4.78 7.97
CA HIS A 178 -25.04 -6.24 8.03
C HIS A 178 -23.79 -7.07 7.68
N GLY A 179 -22.60 -6.61 8.11
CA GLY A 179 -21.34 -7.30 7.86
C GLY A 179 -20.70 -7.00 6.48
N ILE A 180 -21.38 -6.25 5.61
CA ILE A 180 -20.82 -5.78 4.34
C ILE A 180 -20.22 -4.39 4.57
N ILE A 181 -18.96 -4.21 4.19
CA ILE A 181 -18.26 -2.92 4.27
C ILE A 181 -18.16 -2.35 2.85
N ILE A 182 -18.68 -1.13 2.68
CA ILE A 182 -18.60 -0.41 1.41
C ILE A 182 -17.89 0.91 1.67
N GLY A 183 -16.95 1.25 0.82
CA GLY A 183 -16.22 2.50 0.89
C GLY A 183 -15.94 3.05 -0.50
N TYR A 184 -15.91 4.37 -0.59
CA TYR A 184 -15.53 5.12 -1.78
C TYR A 184 -14.51 6.18 -1.37
N SER A 185 -13.47 6.35 -2.19
CA SER A 185 -12.51 7.43 -2.06
C SER A 185 -12.20 8.04 -3.42
N TYR A 186 -12.01 9.35 -3.43
CA TYR A 186 -11.63 10.09 -4.61
C TYR A 186 -10.42 10.97 -4.29
N GLU A 187 -9.36 10.82 -5.06
CA GLU A 187 -8.12 11.59 -4.95
C GLU A 187 -8.04 12.60 -6.08
N MET A 188 -7.93 13.88 -5.73
CA MET A 188 -7.67 14.98 -6.66
C MET A 188 -6.21 15.37 -6.58
N TYR A 189 -5.48 15.25 -7.68
CA TYR A 189 -4.11 15.71 -7.78
C TYR A 189 -4.07 17.24 -7.84
N THR A 190 -3.27 17.86 -6.97
CA THR A 190 -3.07 19.31 -6.89
C THR A 190 -1.77 19.73 -7.58
N SER A 191 -0.85 18.78 -7.81
CA SER A 191 0.34 19.03 -8.62
C SER A 191 -0.02 18.90 -10.10
N ALA A 192 0.34 19.92 -10.89
CA ALA A 192 0.35 19.75 -12.34
C ALA A 192 1.32 18.61 -12.70
N ILE A 193 0.80 17.54 -13.28
CA ILE A 193 1.65 16.54 -13.92
C ILE A 193 2.30 17.25 -15.10
N LYS A 194 3.59 17.56 -14.94
CA LYS A 194 4.41 18.09 -16.04
C LYS A 194 4.97 16.92 -16.83
#